data_3163cd1dc2cb3cc8dbc99e76affd8523
#
_entry.id   3163cd1dc2cb3cc8dbc99e76affd8523
#
_cell.length_a   1.000
_cell.length_b   1.000
_cell.length_c   1.000
_cell.angle_alpha   90.00
_cell.angle_beta   90.00
_cell.angle_gamma   90.00
#
_symmetry.space_group_name_H-M   'P 1'
#
loop_
_entity.id
_entity.type
_entity.pdbx_description
1 polymer ?
#
loop_
_entity_poly.entity_id
_entity_poly.type
_entity_poly.pdbx_seq_one_letter_code
_entity_poly.pdbx_strand_id
1 'polypeptide(L)'
;VITVECKFNSKVKELLKSVDINIKELERYTNFILNEYKGTRKFWFYELTIKMIECDTSGYYFGENHIELGNKTLKRNIEQKRKWYLSSYFHELCHFAQDNLDKVKESKLNYTDKDASECNNNYYKNPYEVQAREWEEKYTEAYISIYY
;
A
#
# COMPACT_ATOMS: atom_id res chain seq x y z
N VAL A 1 9.76 17.54 2.67
CA VAL A 1 10.08 16.10 2.67
C VAL A 1 9.10 15.33 3.52
N ILE A 2 8.52 14.29 2.95
CA ILE A 2 7.68 13.35 3.69
C ILE A 2 8.59 12.25 4.22
N THR A 3 8.50 11.97 5.51
CA THR A 3 9.18 10.85 6.14
C THR A 3 8.14 9.92 6.75
N VAL A 4 8.13 8.67 6.31
CA VAL A 4 7.29 7.62 6.87
C VAL A 4 8.18 6.62 7.59
N GLU A 5 7.92 6.42 8.87
CA GLU A 5 8.53 5.37 9.65
C GLU A 5 7.59 4.17 9.69
N CYS A 6 8.03 3.06 9.10
CA CYS A 6 7.24 1.84 9.02
C CYS A 6 7.49 0.94 10.23
N LYS A 7 6.44 0.65 10.97
CA LYS A 7 6.46 -0.25 12.13
C LYS A 7 5.90 -1.60 11.72
N PHE A 8 6.76 -2.54 11.37
CA PHE A 8 6.38 -3.90 11.03
C PHE A 8 6.35 -4.76 12.29
N ASN A 9 5.25 -5.46 12.55
CA ASN A 9 5.24 -6.40 13.66
C ASN A 9 6.10 -7.65 13.34
N SER A 10 6.38 -8.48 14.34
CA SER A 10 7.29 -9.61 14.18
C SER A 10 6.81 -10.64 13.14
N LYS A 11 5.51 -10.91 13.09
CA LYS A 11 4.94 -11.84 12.11
C LYS A 11 5.10 -11.35 10.67
N VAL A 12 4.88 -10.06 10.43
CA VAL A 12 5.09 -9.45 9.10
C VAL A 12 6.57 -9.46 8.72
N LYS A 13 7.46 -9.17 9.66
CA LYS A 13 8.92 -9.23 9.42
C LYS A 13 9.35 -10.63 8.97
N GLU A 14 8.90 -11.66 9.66
CA GLU A 14 9.19 -13.06 9.30
C GLU A 14 8.64 -13.41 7.92
N LEU A 15 7.41 -13.01 7.64
CA LEU A 15 6.75 -13.26 6.37
C LEU A 15 7.51 -12.62 5.22
N LEU A 16 7.81 -11.33 5.31
CA LEU A 16 8.52 -10.60 4.27
C LEU A 16 9.93 -11.16 4.05
N LYS A 17 10.62 -11.52 5.14
CA LYS A 17 11.91 -12.19 5.07
C LYS A 17 11.82 -13.55 4.35
N SER A 18 10.76 -14.31 4.58
CA SER A 18 10.58 -15.64 3.94
C SER A 18 10.42 -15.56 2.42
N VAL A 19 10.01 -14.41 1.91
CA VAL A 19 9.88 -14.15 0.46
C VAL A 19 10.97 -13.20 -0.06
N ASP A 20 12.04 -13.02 0.72
CA ASP A 20 13.21 -12.23 0.37
C ASP A 20 12.90 -10.74 0.14
N ILE A 21 12.01 -10.17 0.94
CA ILE A 21 11.74 -8.73 0.95
C ILE A 21 12.47 -8.09 2.13
N ASN A 22 13.35 -7.14 1.84
CA ASN A 22 14.06 -6.35 2.85
C ASN A 22 13.17 -5.20 3.33
N ILE A 23 12.85 -5.17 4.62
CA ILE A 23 11.93 -4.16 5.18
C ILE A 23 12.47 -2.73 5.12
N LYS A 24 13.78 -2.55 5.21
CA LYS A 24 14.39 -1.21 5.11
C LYS A 24 14.35 -0.68 3.68
N GLU A 25 14.54 -1.54 2.70
CA GLU A 25 14.37 -1.19 1.28
C GLU A 25 12.92 -0.84 0.98
N LEU A 26 11.98 -1.62 1.51
CA LEU A 26 10.54 -1.36 1.35
C LEU A 26 10.14 -0.01 1.97
N GLU A 27 10.64 0.29 3.17
CA GLU A 27 10.42 1.59 3.82
C GLU A 27 11.01 2.73 2.99
N ARG A 28 12.22 2.58 2.50
CA ARG A 28 12.88 3.58 1.64
C ARG A 28 12.08 3.83 0.36
N TYR A 29 11.64 2.77 -0.26
CA TYR A 29 10.82 2.87 -1.48
C TYR A 29 9.45 3.50 -1.20
N THR A 30 8.85 3.19 -0.07
CA THR A 30 7.62 3.84 0.41
C THR A 30 7.80 5.36 0.51
N ASN A 31 8.88 5.80 1.13
CA ASN A 31 9.21 7.23 1.23
C ASN A 31 9.43 7.87 -0.14
N PHE A 32 10.08 7.16 -1.03
CA PHE A 32 10.29 7.62 -2.41
C PHE A 32 8.95 7.86 -3.14
N ILE A 33 8.03 6.91 -3.07
CA ILE A 33 6.69 7.03 -3.66
C ILE A 33 5.96 8.24 -3.08
N LEU A 34 5.87 8.33 -1.76
CA LEU A 34 5.07 9.36 -1.10
C LEU A 34 5.62 10.76 -1.32
N ASN A 35 6.93 10.91 -1.46
CA ASN A 35 7.53 12.22 -1.77
C ASN A 35 7.20 12.72 -3.18
N GLU A 36 6.79 11.87 -4.10
CA GLU A 36 6.26 12.30 -5.41
C GLU A 36 4.96 13.09 -5.26
N TYR A 37 4.23 12.88 -4.16
CA TYR A 37 2.93 13.48 -3.89
C TYR A 37 2.95 14.50 -2.74
N LYS A 38 4.12 14.98 -2.35
CA LYS A 38 4.25 15.90 -1.19
C LYS A 38 3.57 17.25 -1.41
N GLY A 39 3.38 17.67 -2.65
CA GLY A 39 2.79 18.97 -2.97
C GLY A 39 3.66 20.11 -2.46
N THR A 40 3.03 21.11 -1.81
CA THR A 40 3.70 22.29 -1.25
C THR A 40 4.21 22.08 0.18
N ARG A 41 3.99 20.91 0.76
CA ARG A 41 4.41 20.64 2.14
C ARG A 41 5.93 20.48 2.23
N LYS A 42 6.56 21.27 3.11
CA LYS A 42 8.02 21.26 3.26
C LYS A 42 8.50 20.11 4.12
N PHE A 43 7.74 19.75 5.17
CA PHE A 43 8.11 18.70 6.10
C PHE A 43 6.87 18.00 6.64
N TRP A 44 6.89 16.68 6.66
CA TRP A 44 5.82 15.86 7.22
C TRP A 44 6.37 14.54 7.71
N PHE A 45 5.95 14.16 8.91
CA PHE A 45 6.33 12.88 9.51
C PHE A 45 5.07 12.03 9.76
N TYR A 46 5.13 10.77 9.35
CA TYR A 46 4.09 9.78 9.63
C TYR A 46 4.70 8.53 10.23
N GLU A 47 3.95 7.89 11.12
CA GLU A 47 4.23 6.55 11.59
C GLU A 47 3.17 5.62 11.00
N LEU A 48 3.62 4.61 10.25
CA LEU A 48 2.75 3.64 9.58
C LEU A 48 2.97 2.27 10.19
N THR A 49 1.92 1.70 10.78
CA THR A 49 1.95 0.37 11.38
C THR A 49 1.50 -0.69 10.38
N ILE A 50 2.29 -1.75 10.22
CA ILE A 50 1.98 -2.87 9.33
C ILE A 50 1.92 -4.15 10.16
N LYS A 51 0.76 -4.80 10.19
CA LYS A 51 0.51 -6.05 10.90
C LYS A 51 0.03 -7.13 9.95
N MET A 52 0.23 -8.38 10.36
CA MET A 52 -0.40 -9.52 9.69
C MET A 52 -1.66 -9.92 10.42
N ILE A 53 -2.68 -10.25 9.64
CA ILE A 53 -3.91 -10.83 10.12
C ILE A 53 -4.19 -12.14 9.41
N GLU A 54 -4.85 -13.05 10.11
CA GLU A 54 -5.36 -14.30 9.52
C GLU A 54 -6.70 -14.03 8.85
N CYS A 55 -6.70 -13.85 7.54
CA CYS A 55 -7.92 -13.66 6.76
C CYS A 55 -7.72 -14.11 5.32
N ASP A 56 -8.82 -14.33 4.63
CA ASP A 56 -8.84 -14.77 3.22
C ASP A 56 -8.61 -13.64 2.21
N THR A 57 -8.51 -12.41 2.67
CA THR A 57 -8.26 -11.24 1.82
C THR A 57 -6.79 -10.87 1.78
N SER A 58 -6.40 -10.06 0.80
CA SER A 58 -5.01 -9.61 0.65
C SER A 58 -4.57 -8.62 1.73
N GLY A 59 -5.48 -7.83 2.27
CA GLY A 59 -5.17 -6.86 3.31
C GLY A 59 -6.26 -5.83 3.49
N TYR A 60 -6.04 -4.95 4.45
CA TYR A 60 -6.92 -3.84 4.78
C TYR A 60 -6.11 -2.62 5.20
N TYR A 61 -6.66 -1.45 4.92
CA TYR A 61 -6.27 -0.20 5.55
C TYR A 61 -7.43 0.29 6.43
N PHE A 62 -7.18 0.48 7.72
CA PHE A 62 -8.21 0.84 8.72
C PHE A 62 -8.28 2.33 9.04
N GLY A 63 -7.56 3.17 8.33
CA GLY A 63 -7.34 4.52 8.80
C GLY A 63 -6.31 4.53 9.95
N GLU A 64 -6.15 5.65 10.64
CA GLU A 64 -5.19 5.77 11.77
C GLU A 64 -3.77 5.28 11.43
N ASN A 65 -3.37 5.35 10.16
CA ASN A 65 -2.05 4.95 9.69
C ASN A 65 -1.72 3.47 10.00
N HIS A 66 -2.68 2.60 9.77
CA HIS A 66 -2.57 1.18 10.07
C HIS A 66 -2.94 0.33 8.85
N ILE A 67 -1.99 -0.46 8.38
CA ILE A 67 -2.19 -1.46 7.31
C ILE A 67 -2.15 -2.86 7.92
N GLU A 68 -3.12 -3.71 7.54
CA GLU A 68 -3.10 -5.12 7.84
C GLU A 68 -2.94 -5.92 6.55
N LEU A 69 -1.96 -6.84 6.52
CA LEU A 69 -1.75 -7.75 5.40
C LEU A 69 -2.40 -9.10 5.71
N GLY A 70 -3.17 -9.61 4.77
CA GLY A 70 -3.83 -10.90 4.91
C GLY A 70 -2.85 -12.06 4.81
N ASN A 71 -3.07 -13.07 5.65
CA ASN A 71 -2.27 -14.30 5.68
C ASN A 71 -3.01 -15.43 4.95
N LYS A 72 -3.32 -15.24 3.68
CA LYS A 72 -3.89 -16.31 2.88
C LYS A 72 -2.83 -17.35 2.57
N THR A 73 -3.10 -18.60 2.95
CA THR A 73 -2.21 -19.70 2.58
C THR A 73 -2.27 -19.93 1.08
N LEU A 74 -1.19 -19.59 0.40
CA LEU A 74 -1.08 -19.73 -1.04
C LEU A 74 -0.12 -20.86 -1.38
N LYS A 75 -0.59 -21.84 -2.17
CA LYS A 75 0.27 -22.86 -2.78
C LYS A 75 0.98 -22.25 -3.98
N ARG A 76 1.96 -21.38 -3.72
CA ARG A 76 2.70 -20.66 -4.75
C ARG A 76 4.19 -20.70 -4.44
N ASN A 77 5.01 -20.47 -5.47
CA ASN A 77 6.46 -20.34 -5.28
C ASN A 77 6.79 -18.98 -4.61
N ILE A 78 8.07 -18.82 -4.24
CA ILE A 78 8.53 -17.61 -3.53
C ILE A 78 8.29 -16.34 -4.35
N GLU A 79 8.54 -16.36 -5.64
CA GLU A 79 8.36 -15.21 -6.52
C GLU A 79 6.91 -14.75 -6.59
N GLN A 80 5.98 -15.69 -6.68
CA GLN A 80 4.55 -15.42 -6.70
C GLN A 80 4.07 -14.89 -5.36
N LYS A 81 4.53 -15.46 -4.24
CA LYS A 81 4.24 -14.96 -2.89
C LYS A 81 4.77 -13.56 -2.67
N ARG A 82 5.99 -13.29 -3.10
CA ARG A 82 6.62 -11.97 -3.03
C ARG A 82 5.77 -10.94 -3.76
N LYS A 83 5.38 -11.24 -4.99
CA LYS A 83 4.51 -10.36 -5.79
C LYS A 83 3.17 -10.12 -5.10
N TRP A 84 2.58 -11.14 -4.52
CA TRP A 84 1.33 -11.04 -3.78
C TRP A 84 1.44 -10.07 -2.59
N TYR A 85 2.47 -10.21 -1.76
CA TYR A 85 2.65 -9.34 -0.60
C TYR A 85 2.98 -7.90 -0.99
N LEU A 86 3.79 -7.71 -2.02
CA LEU A 86 4.09 -6.36 -2.55
C LEU A 86 2.83 -5.71 -3.10
N SER A 87 2.05 -6.44 -3.89
CA SER A 87 0.78 -5.94 -4.45
C SER A 87 -0.19 -5.53 -3.36
N SER A 88 -0.35 -6.37 -2.35
CA SER A 88 -1.22 -6.08 -1.20
C SER A 88 -0.74 -4.86 -0.44
N TYR A 89 0.56 -4.76 -0.20
CA TYR A 89 1.17 -3.62 0.49
C TYR A 89 0.94 -2.30 -0.26
N PHE A 90 1.23 -2.25 -1.55
CA PHE A 90 1.08 -1.02 -2.34
C PHE A 90 -0.38 -0.63 -2.54
N HIS A 91 -1.28 -1.60 -2.61
CA HIS A 91 -2.72 -1.35 -2.62
C HIS A 91 -3.15 -0.59 -1.35
N GLU A 92 -2.79 -1.12 -0.18
CA GLU A 92 -3.15 -0.52 1.10
C GLU A 92 -2.38 0.79 1.36
N LEU A 93 -1.15 0.89 0.88
CA LEU A 93 -0.38 2.13 0.92
C LEU A 93 -1.09 3.27 0.16
N CYS A 94 -1.73 2.95 -0.96
CA CYS A 94 -2.52 3.93 -1.69
C CYS A 94 -3.66 4.49 -0.82
N HIS A 95 -4.37 3.64 -0.10
CA HIS A 95 -5.44 4.09 0.80
C HIS A 95 -4.89 4.97 1.93
N PHE A 96 -3.74 4.62 2.49
CA PHE A 96 -3.06 5.50 3.45
C PHE A 96 -2.75 6.86 2.83
N ALA A 97 -2.23 6.88 1.61
CA ALA A 97 -1.90 8.10 0.90
C ALA A 97 -3.14 8.94 0.55
N GLN A 98 -4.23 8.29 0.18
CA GLN A 98 -5.53 8.96 -0.07
C GLN A 98 -6.02 9.71 1.16
N ASP A 99 -5.85 9.14 2.34
CA ASP A 99 -6.26 9.78 3.60
C ASP A 99 -5.36 10.95 4.01
N ASN A 100 -4.08 10.89 3.67
CA ASN A 100 -3.08 11.80 4.24
C ASN A 100 -2.49 12.80 3.25
N LEU A 101 -2.57 12.54 1.96
CA LEU A 101 -1.94 13.36 0.93
C LEU A 101 -2.97 13.85 -0.09
N ASP A 102 -3.23 15.17 -0.09
CA ASP A 102 -4.19 15.79 -1.00
C ASP A 102 -3.87 15.53 -2.46
N LYS A 103 -2.59 15.51 -2.83
CA LYS A 103 -2.15 15.24 -4.20
C LYS A 103 -2.55 13.84 -4.69
N VAL A 104 -2.54 12.85 -3.82
CA VAL A 104 -3.00 11.49 -4.15
C VAL A 104 -4.51 11.50 -4.33
N LYS A 105 -5.23 12.10 -3.40
CA LYS A 105 -6.69 12.21 -3.46
C LYS A 105 -7.16 12.97 -4.70
N GLU A 106 -6.48 14.06 -5.08
CA GLU A 106 -6.78 14.85 -6.27
C GLU A 106 -6.44 14.12 -7.58
N SER A 107 -5.45 13.26 -7.58
CA SER A 107 -5.01 12.53 -8.78
C SER A 107 -5.91 11.36 -9.15
N LYS A 108 -6.85 10.98 -8.26
CA LYS A 108 -7.85 10.01 -8.66
C LYS A 108 -8.82 10.66 -9.66
N LEU A 109 -8.86 10.04 -10.81
CA LEU A 109 -9.54 10.49 -12.03
C LEU A 109 -10.96 11.03 -11.81
N ASN A 110 -11.18 12.34 -11.96
CA ASN A 110 -12.50 12.99 -12.08
C ASN A 110 -13.63 12.47 -11.15
N TYR A 111 -13.27 11.87 -10.03
CA TYR A 111 -14.25 11.32 -9.09
C TYR A 111 -14.43 12.24 -7.89
N THR A 112 -15.69 12.44 -7.52
CA THR A 112 -16.07 13.13 -6.29
C THR A 112 -16.31 12.09 -5.18
N ASP A 113 -16.34 12.55 -3.92
CA ASP A 113 -16.67 11.66 -2.80
C ASP A 113 -18.12 11.12 -2.93
N LYS A 114 -19.00 11.87 -3.59
CA LYS A 114 -20.34 11.43 -3.92
C LYS A 114 -20.32 10.25 -4.90
N ASP A 115 -19.51 10.34 -5.96
CA ASP A 115 -19.35 9.25 -6.93
C ASP A 115 -18.81 7.99 -6.26
N ALA A 116 -17.84 8.13 -5.37
CA ALA A 116 -17.32 7.03 -4.57
C ALA A 116 -18.40 6.39 -3.71
N SER A 117 -19.25 7.19 -3.07
CA SER A 117 -20.37 6.72 -2.26
C SER A 117 -21.42 5.99 -3.10
N GLU A 118 -21.78 6.52 -4.25
CA GLU A 118 -22.72 5.89 -5.18
C GLU A 118 -22.19 4.57 -5.76
N CYS A 119 -20.88 4.41 -5.81
CA CYS A 119 -20.22 3.18 -6.27
C CYS A 119 -20.03 2.13 -5.18
N ASN A 120 -20.51 2.36 -3.94
CA ASN A 120 -20.32 1.44 -2.81
C ASN A 120 -20.78 0.00 -3.07
N ASN A 121 -21.82 -0.19 -3.87
CA ASN A 121 -22.32 -1.51 -4.24
C ASN A 121 -21.49 -2.17 -5.37
N ASN A 122 -20.51 -1.46 -5.91
CA ASN A 122 -19.59 -1.96 -6.93
C ASN A 122 -18.16 -1.57 -6.58
N TYR A 123 -17.53 -2.40 -5.77
CA TYR A 123 -16.16 -2.25 -5.32
C TYR A 123 -15.17 -1.96 -6.45
N TYR A 124 -15.29 -2.67 -7.59
CA TYR A 124 -14.37 -2.52 -8.71
C TYR A 124 -14.44 -1.16 -9.41
N LYS A 125 -15.57 -0.49 -9.34
CA LYS A 125 -15.79 0.84 -9.94
C LYS A 125 -15.54 1.99 -8.98
N ASN A 126 -15.36 1.70 -7.68
CA ASN A 126 -15.06 2.73 -6.71
C ASN A 126 -13.73 3.40 -7.08
N PRO A 127 -13.70 4.74 -7.25
CA PRO A 127 -12.49 5.45 -7.68
C PRO A 127 -11.29 5.28 -6.75
N TYR A 128 -11.51 5.16 -5.46
CA TYR A 128 -10.44 4.90 -4.50
C TYR A 128 -9.82 3.52 -4.72
N GLU A 129 -10.63 2.53 -5.06
CA GLU A 129 -10.16 1.17 -5.35
C GLU A 129 -9.51 1.08 -6.74
N VAL A 130 -10.01 1.82 -7.72
CA VAL A 130 -9.38 1.90 -9.04
C VAL A 130 -7.96 2.46 -8.92
N GLN A 131 -7.78 3.54 -8.18
CA GLN A 131 -6.46 4.13 -7.94
C GLN A 131 -5.55 3.15 -7.17
N ALA A 132 -6.08 2.48 -6.16
CA ALA A 132 -5.32 1.50 -5.38
C ALA A 132 -4.84 0.33 -6.25
N ARG A 133 -5.64 -0.16 -7.19
CA ARG A 133 -5.22 -1.19 -8.14
C ARG A 133 -4.16 -0.69 -9.12
N GLU A 134 -4.23 0.57 -9.54
CA GLU A 134 -3.19 1.18 -10.37
C GLU A 134 -1.85 1.25 -9.62
N TRP A 135 -1.87 1.64 -8.34
CA TRP A 135 -0.69 1.65 -7.50
C TRP A 135 -0.12 0.25 -7.28
N GLU A 136 -1.00 -0.71 -7.02
CA GLU A 136 -0.65 -2.12 -6.86
C GLU A 136 0.16 -2.62 -8.04
N GLU A 137 -0.31 -2.40 -9.25
CA GLU A 137 0.37 -2.85 -10.48
C GLU A 137 1.66 -2.05 -10.72
N LYS A 138 1.57 -0.73 -10.74
CA LYS A 138 2.68 0.16 -11.06
C LYS A 138 3.87 -0.02 -10.12
N TYR A 139 3.62 0.04 -8.82
CA TYR A 139 4.72 0.02 -7.84
C TYR A 139 5.24 -1.38 -7.56
N THR A 140 4.43 -2.40 -7.69
CA THR A 140 4.90 -3.79 -7.60
C THR A 140 5.87 -4.10 -8.74
N GLU A 141 5.52 -3.78 -9.96
CA GLU A 141 6.39 -3.99 -11.12
C GLU A 141 7.68 -3.19 -11.01
N ALA A 142 7.59 -1.92 -10.64
CA ALA A 142 8.76 -1.06 -10.46
C ALA A 142 9.68 -1.57 -9.34
N TYR A 143 9.12 -1.98 -8.22
CA TYR A 143 9.89 -2.51 -7.09
C TYR A 143 10.64 -3.79 -7.48
N ILE A 144 9.96 -4.72 -8.13
CA ILE A 144 10.58 -5.99 -8.59
C ILE A 144 11.70 -5.68 -9.59
N SER A 145 11.49 -4.74 -10.50
CA SER A 145 12.50 -4.34 -11.48
C SER A 145 13.76 -3.74 -10.84
N ILE A 146 13.60 -3.01 -9.72
CA ILE A 146 14.73 -2.35 -9.04
C ILE A 146 15.51 -3.34 -8.17
N TYR A 147 14.81 -4.20 -7.42
CA TYR A 147 15.43 -5.00 -6.35
C TYR A 147 15.62 -6.47 -6.69
N TYR A 148 15.08 -6.95 -7.77
CA TYR A 148 15.19 -8.34 -8.23
C TYR A 148 15.45 -8.39 -9.75
#